data_bf25e91ca26417d7753c1c8fafc88057
#
_entry.id   bf25e91ca26417d7753c1c8fafc88057
#
_cell.length_a   1.000
_cell.length_b   1.000
_cell.length_c   1.000
_cell.angle_alpha   90.00
_cell.angle_beta   90.00
_cell.angle_gamma   90.00
#
_symmetry.space_group_name_H-M   'P 1'
#
loop_
_entity.id
_entity.type
_entity.pdbx_description
1 polymer ?
#
loop_
_entity_poly.entity_id
_entity_poly.type
_entity_poly.pdbx_seq_one_letter_code
_entity_poly.pdbx_strand_id
1 'polypeptide(L)'
;MEAIANFFVSTGFYQFFQGDNWKSAIMLVIAVVLLFLGIVKKFEPLLLVPIAFGMLVTNLPGAEMFHEILFAGGHVHWDLFGGEPITAQFLSEMLANGVSADMLQPYADSLMTAAQSTFDPGVLDNLMAQLAASGSEAVGTLSNQLDALVTAEQYLASYGITLSNVTVSVGLIDVLYLGIKLGIYPCLIFMGVGAMTDFGPLIANPKSLLLGAAAQLGIFLTYVGCRLLGFTGAEASSVGITGGADGPTAIFVTALLAPALLGPIAVSAYSYMALVPVIQPPIMKALTTKEERQIVMKPLREVSKKEKIFFPIVVTVFVALLVPSAAPLIACLMLGNLAKECGVLDRLSKTMQNELMNIVTIFLGISVGATATGATFLSPKTLAIMGMGVVAFGFGTAGGVLLAKFMNLFLKEKINPLIGSAGVSAVPMAARVSQKVGQAENPGNFLLMHAMGPNVAGVIGSAIAAGVLISLFG
;
A
#
# COMPACT_ATOMS: atom_id res chain seq x y z
N MET A 1 31.68 -24.52 -26.02
CA MET A 1 30.89 -25.37 -25.07
C MET A 1 30.62 -24.61 -23.78
N GLU A 2 31.62 -23.95 -23.17
CA GLU A 2 31.45 -23.10 -21.95
C GLU A 2 30.38 -21.98 -22.12
N ALA A 3 30.41 -21.24 -23.23
CA ALA A 3 29.42 -20.18 -23.45
C ALA A 3 27.97 -20.68 -23.51
N ILE A 4 27.75 -21.90 -24.02
CA ILE A 4 26.45 -22.53 -24.07
C ILE A 4 26.06 -23.02 -22.66
N ALA A 5 26.99 -23.60 -21.89
CA ALA A 5 26.77 -24.02 -20.53
C ALA A 5 26.44 -22.81 -19.63
N ASN A 6 27.21 -21.72 -19.75
CA ASN A 6 26.97 -20.47 -19.02
C ASN A 6 25.61 -19.85 -19.38
N PHE A 7 25.20 -19.92 -20.65
CA PHE A 7 23.86 -19.48 -21.07
C PHE A 7 22.76 -20.32 -20.38
N PHE A 8 22.89 -21.64 -20.31
CA PHE A 8 21.89 -22.47 -19.63
C PHE A 8 21.84 -22.18 -18.13
N VAL A 9 22.98 -21.99 -17.48
CA VAL A 9 23.09 -21.66 -16.04
C VAL A 9 22.50 -20.27 -15.76
N SER A 10 22.62 -19.31 -16.66
CA SER A 10 22.03 -17.98 -16.53
C SER A 10 20.53 -17.92 -16.80
N THR A 11 19.91 -19.01 -17.33
CA THR A 11 18.47 -19.02 -17.58
C THR A 11 17.67 -19.07 -16.26
N GLY A 12 16.56 -18.35 -16.19
CA GLY A 12 15.63 -18.43 -15.06
C GLY A 12 15.09 -19.84 -14.80
N PHE A 13 15.03 -20.70 -15.84
CA PHE A 13 14.67 -22.12 -15.70
C PHE A 13 15.66 -22.87 -14.83
N TYR A 14 16.95 -22.66 -15.01
CA TYR A 14 17.98 -23.29 -14.19
C TYR A 14 17.95 -22.73 -12.76
N GLN A 15 17.88 -21.43 -12.63
CA GLN A 15 17.82 -20.73 -11.34
C GLN A 15 16.58 -21.11 -10.54
N PHE A 16 15.47 -21.49 -11.19
CA PHE A 16 14.24 -21.90 -10.51
C PHE A 16 14.43 -23.12 -9.58
N PHE A 17 15.39 -24.00 -9.90
CA PHE A 17 15.71 -25.19 -9.12
C PHE A 17 16.90 -25.00 -8.16
N GLN A 18 17.39 -23.77 -8.02
CA GLN A 18 18.51 -23.42 -7.14
C GLN A 18 18.02 -22.77 -5.84
N GLY A 19 18.65 -23.11 -4.73
CA GLY A 19 18.45 -22.42 -3.45
C GLY A 19 16.99 -22.36 -2.95
N ASP A 20 16.60 -21.21 -2.42
CA ASP A 20 15.28 -20.93 -1.81
C ASP A 20 14.19 -20.49 -2.81
N ASN A 21 14.41 -20.71 -4.12
CA ASN A 21 13.49 -20.26 -5.17
C ASN A 21 12.11 -20.95 -5.16
N TRP A 22 11.88 -21.94 -4.27
CA TRP A 22 10.54 -22.48 -4.02
C TRP A 22 9.55 -21.40 -3.53
N LYS A 23 10.03 -20.37 -2.83
CA LYS A 23 9.21 -19.20 -2.43
C LYS A 23 8.71 -18.45 -3.66
N SER A 24 9.57 -18.25 -4.65
CA SER A 24 9.20 -17.63 -5.94
C SER A 24 8.16 -18.46 -6.69
N ALA A 25 8.26 -19.80 -6.66
CA ALA A 25 7.24 -20.66 -7.24
C ALA A 25 5.85 -20.46 -6.63
N ILE A 26 5.78 -20.34 -5.31
CA ILE A 26 4.51 -20.04 -4.61
C ILE A 26 4.00 -18.67 -5.02
N MET A 27 4.87 -17.66 -5.08
CA MET A 27 4.47 -16.32 -5.49
C MET A 27 3.94 -16.25 -6.93
N LEU A 28 4.53 -17.03 -7.85
CA LEU A 28 4.01 -17.18 -9.21
C LEU A 28 2.60 -17.78 -9.23
N VAL A 29 2.34 -18.81 -8.40
CA VAL A 29 1.00 -19.39 -8.26
C VAL A 29 0.02 -18.35 -7.71
N ILE A 30 0.40 -17.60 -6.66
CA ILE A 30 -0.43 -16.54 -6.09
C ILE A 30 -0.71 -15.47 -7.14
N ALA A 31 0.29 -15.02 -7.90
CA ALA A 31 0.11 -14.04 -8.96
C ALA A 31 -0.89 -14.52 -10.04
N VAL A 32 -0.79 -15.78 -10.47
CA VAL A 32 -1.73 -16.38 -11.43
C VAL A 32 -3.15 -16.45 -10.85
N VAL A 33 -3.30 -16.80 -9.56
CA VAL A 33 -4.62 -16.80 -8.88
C VAL A 33 -5.19 -15.38 -8.85
N LEU A 34 -4.40 -14.37 -8.50
CA LEU A 34 -4.84 -12.97 -8.50
C LEU A 34 -5.22 -12.49 -9.92
N LEU A 35 -4.45 -12.86 -10.94
CA LEU A 35 -4.81 -12.59 -12.34
C LEU A 35 -6.15 -13.25 -12.71
N PHE A 36 -6.37 -14.49 -12.32
CA PHE A 36 -7.65 -15.17 -12.53
C PHE A 36 -8.81 -14.43 -11.84
N LEU A 37 -8.62 -13.99 -10.60
CA LEU A 37 -9.63 -13.22 -9.87
C LEU A 37 -9.93 -11.88 -10.56
N GLY A 38 -8.91 -11.17 -11.02
CA GLY A 38 -9.07 -9.90 -11.73
C GLY A 38 -9.72 -10.07 -13.11
N ILE A 39 -9.25 -11.00 -13.92
CA ILE A 39 -9.69 -11.15 -15.31
C ILE A 39 -11.03 -11.89 -15.40
N VAL A 40 -11.14 -13.05 -14.74
CA VAL A 40 -12.32 -13.94 -14.90
C VAL A 40 -13.44 -13.56 -13.93
N LYS A 41 -13.09 -13.30 -12.67
CA LYS A 41 -14.08 -12.91 -11.65
C LYS A 41 -14.37 -11.42 -11.65
N LYS A 42 -13.60 -10.62 -12.39
CA LYS A 42 -13.73 -9.14 -12.50
C LYS A 42 -13.64 -8.43 -11.13
N PHE A 43 -12.83 -8.95 -10.23
CA PHE A 43 -12.57 -8.33 -8.93
C PHE A 43 -11.57 -7.19 -9.12
N GLU A 44 -12.06 -5.95 -9.05
CA GLU A 44 -11.28 -4.71 -9.18
C GLU A 44 -10.17 -4.81 -10.26
N PRO A 45 -10.53 -5.12 -11.53
CA PRO A 45 -9.57 -5.53 -12.56
C PRO A 45 -8.52 -4.45 -12.88
N LEU A 46 -8.88 -3.18 -12.74
CA LEU A 46 -7.99 -2.06 -13.07
C LEU A 46 -6.74 -1.99 -12.17
N LEU A 47 -6.84 -2.45 -10.94
CA LEU A 47 -5.74 -2.46 -9.97
C LEU A 47 -5.18 -3.86 -9.76
N LEU A 48 -6.05 -4.86 -9.59
CA LEU A 48 -5.61 -6.21 -9.24
C LEU A 48 -4.77 -6.85 -10.36
N VAL A 49 -5.10 -6.60 -11.63
CA VAL A 49 -4.36 -7.17 -12.77
C VAL A 49 -2.95 -6.59 -12.88
N PRO A 50 -2.71 -5.26 -12.86
CA PRO A 50 -1.36 -4.70 -12.85
C PRO A 50 -0.54 -5.13 -11.62
N ILE A 51 -1.14 -5.20 -10.41
CA ILE A 51 -0.45 -5.68 -9.20
C ILE A 51 -0.02 -7.12 -9.37
N ALA A 52 -0.94 -8.00 -9.78
CA ALA A 52 -0.63 -9.41 -9.98
C ALA A 52 0.41 -9.63 -11.07
N PHE A 53 0.40 -8.82 -12.12
CA PHE A 53 1.42 -8.87 -13.17
C PHE A 53 2.78 -8.37 -12.68
N GLY A 54 2.84 -7.30 -11.90
CA GLY A 54 4.06 -6.82 -11.25
C GLY A 54 4.66 -7.90 -10.34
N MET A 55 3.82 -8.53 -9.49
CA MET A 55 4.22 -9.67 -8.65
C MET A 55 4.77 -10.84 -9.49
N LEU A 56 4.11 -11.15 -10.61
CA LEU A 56 4.53 -12.24 -11.50
C LEU A 56 5.94 -11.99 -12.04
N VAL A 57 6.18 -10.82 -12.65
CA VAL A 57 7.46 -10.55 -13.34
C VAL A 57 8.63 -10.41 -12.36
N THR A 58 8.39 -9.88 -11.17
CA THR A 58 9.46 -9.69 -10.15
C THR A 58 9.85 -11.01 -9.47
N ASN A 59 8.93 -11.98 -9.37
CA ASN A 59 9.23 -13.28 -8.80
C ASN A 59 9.75 -14.32 -9.84
N LEU A 60 10.03 -13.89 -11.07
CA LEU A 60 10.73 -14.73 -12.05
C LEU A 60 12.22 -14.78 -11.70
N PRO A 61 12.81 -15.96 -11.42
CA PRO A 61 14.24 -16.07 -11.10
C PRO A 61 15.11 -15.52 -12.23
N GLY A 62 16.10 -14.71 -11.88
CA GLY A 62 17.03 -14.10 -12.83
C GLY A 62 16.47 -12.94 -13.66
N ALA A 63 15.24 -12.49 -13.40
CA ALA A 63 14.68 -11.36 -14.12
C ALA A 63 15.17 -10.00 -13.61
N GLU A 64 15.58 -9.92 -12.35
CA GLU A 64 16.15 -8.73 -11.67
C GLU A 64 15.44 -7.41 -12.06
N MET A 65 14.11 -7.41 -12.04
CA MET A 65 13.30 -6.29 -12.51
C MET A 65 13.06 -5.23 -11.45
N PHE A 66 13.30 -5.56 -10.17
CA PHE A 66 13.13 -4.66 -9.03
C PHE A 66 14.23 -4.91 -8.00
N HIS A 67 14.88 -3.84 -7.57
CA HIS A 67 16.02 -3.88 -6.66
C HIS A 67 15.66 -3.21 -5.34
N GLU A 68 15.22 -3.99 -4.38
CA GLU A 68 14.76 -3.51 -3.07
C GLU A 68 15.87 -2.74 -2.31
N ILE A 69 17.15 -3.06 -2.57
CA ILE A 69 18.30 -2.39 -1.96
C ILE A 69 18.34 -0.89 -2.26
N LEU A 70 17.84 -0.45 -3.41
CA LEU A 70 17.74 0.98 -3.77
C LEU A 70 16.87 1.78 -2.80
N PHE A 71 16.04 1.08 -2.02
CA PHE A 71 15.04 1.66 -1.12
C PHE A 71 15.20 1.13 0.32
N ALA A 72 16.31 0.47 0.60
CA ALA A 72 16.58 -0.18 1.87
C ALA A 72 16.54 0.84 3.04
N GLY A 73 16.15 0.37 4.23
CA GLY A 73 16.03 1.24 5.41
C GLY A 73 15.00 2.36 5.29
N GLY A 74 14.14 2.33 4.28
CA GLY A 74 13.10 3.34 4.07
C GLY A 74 13.55 4.60 3.33
N HIS A 75 14.80 4.67 2.88
CA HIS A 75 15.37 5.80 2.13
C HIS A 75 15.54 5.47 0.65
N VAL A 76 15.72 6.50 -0.19
CA VAL A 76 16.14 6.34 -1.58
C VAL A 76 17.64 6.54 -1.63
N HIS A 77 18.38 5.52 -2.03
CA HIS A 77 19.84 5.56 -2.15
C HIS A 77 20.23 6.07 -3.54
N TRP A 78 20.21 7.40 -3.68
CA TRP A 78 20.49 8.09 -4.96
C TRP A 78 21.86 7.76 -5.54
N ASP A 79 22.84 7.47 -4.70
CA ASP A 79 24.19 7.09 -5.11
C ASP A 79 24.15 5.76 -5.88
N LEU A 80 23.40 4.76 -5.38
CA LEU A 80 23.18 3.50 -6.08
C LEU A 80 22.40 3.67 -7.39
N PHE A 81 21.46 4.63 -7.44
CA PHE A 81 20.80 5.01 -8.71
C PHE A 81 21.77 5.65 -9.69
N GLY A 82 22.83 6.34 -9.20
CA GLY A 82 23.92 6.92 -9.98
C GLY A 82 24.94 5.91 -10.49
N GLY A 83 24.83 4.64 -10.07
CA GLY A 83 25.76 3.58 -10.45
C GLY A 83 26.95 3.43 -9.51
N GLU A 84 26.94 4.09 -8.34
CA GLU A 84 27.94 3.85 -7.30
C GLU A 84 27.90 2.40 -6.82
N PRO A 85 29.06 1.79 -6.53
CA PRO A 85 29.11 0.40 -6.10
C PRO A 85 28.56 0.22 -4.69
N ILE A 86 27.96 -0.95 -4.44
CA ILE A 86 27.58 -1.39 -3.10
C ILE A 86 28.86 -1.74 -2.36
N THR A 87 29.07 -1.15 -1.17
CA THR A 87 30.20 -1.42 -0.29
C THR A 87 29.78 -2.32 0.87
N ALA A 88 30.75 -3.04 1.46
CA ALA A 88 30.50 -3.83 2.67
C ALA A 88 30.09 -2.92 3.85
N GLN A 89 30.63 -1.70 3.92
CA GLN A 89 30.23 -0.71 4.92
C GLN A 89 28.75 -0.34 4.77
N PHE A 90 28.27 -0.08 3.54
CA PHE A 90 26.87 0.20 3.27
C PHE A 90 25.95 -0.95 3.73
N LEU A 91 26.30 -2.20 3.41
CA LEU A 91 25.53 -3.37 3.83
C LEU A 91 25.51 -3.53 5.35
N SER A 92 26.64 -3.30 6.03
CA SER A 92 26.74 -3.34 7.49
C SER A 92 25.84 -2.28 8.15
N GLU A 93 25.84 -1.05 7.63
CA GLU A 93 24.98 0.02 8.11
C GLU A 93 23.49 -0.32 7.90
N MET A 94 23.12 -0.90 6.75
CA MET A 94 21.74 -1.34 6.48
C MET A 94 21.30 -2.44 7.44
N LEU A 95 22.16 -3.43 7.72
CA LEU A 95 21.87 -4.48 8.68
C LEU A 95 21.68 -3.91 10.09
N ALA A 96 22.54 -2.97 10.51
CA ALA A 96 22.44 -2.31 11.81
C ALA A 96 21.14 -1.49 11.93
N ASN A 97 20.62 -0.94 10.83
CA ASN A 97 19.36 -0.22 10.74
C ASN A 97 18.14 -1.15 10.61
N GLY A 98 18.32 -2.49 10.76
CA GLY A 98 17.23 -3.46 10.78
C GLY A 98 16.72 -3.90 9.41
N VAL A 99 17.48 -3.66 8.34
CA VAL A 99 17.19 -4.23 7.02
C VAL A 99 17.36 -5.76 7.08
N SER A 100 16.47 -6.50 6.40
CA SER A 100 16.48 -7.96 6.44
C SER A 100 17.80 -8.54 5.92
N ALA A 101 18.34 -9.50 6.64
CA ALA A 101 19.54 -10.24 6.25
C ALA A 101 19.35 -10.95 4.89
N ASP A 102 18.17 -11.50 4.64
CA ASP A 102 17.85 -12.20 3.37
C ASP A 102 17.97 -11.27 2.15
N MET A 103 17.67 -9.97 2.31
CA MET A 103 17.82 -8.99 1.24
C MET A 103 19.28 -8.61 0.98
N LEU A 104 20.11 -8.57 2.02
CA LEU A 104 21.50 -8.12 1.92
C LEU A 104 22.46 -9.26 1.55
N GLN A 105 22.10 -10.52 1.84
CA GLN A 105 22.95 -11.70 1.62
C GLN A 105 23.45 -11.84 0.17
N PRO A 106 22.63 -11.68 -0.89
CA PRO A 106 23.11 -11.83 -2.26
C PRO A 106 24.20 -10.84 -2.64
N TYR A 107 24.12 -9.62 -2.10
CA TYR A 107 25.13 -8.57 -2.33
C TYR A 107 26.40 -8.83 -1.53
N ALA A 108 26.28 -9.33 -0.29
CA ALA A 108 27.42 -9.75 0.51
C ALA A 108 28.16 -10.92 -0.15
N ASP A 109 27.44 -11.90 -0.68
CA ASP A 109 28.02 -13.03 -1.42
C ASP A 109 28.73 -12.57 -2.70
N SER A 110 28.15 -11.59 -3.41
CA SER A 110 28.76 -10.99 -4.59
C SER A 110 30.05 -10.22 -4.26
N LEU A 111 30.05 -9.46 -3.15
CA LEU A 111 31.25 -8.79 -2.65
C LEU A 111 32.32 -9.78 -2.21
N MET A 112 31.96 -10.86 -1.54
CA MET A 112 32.89 -11.93 -1.19
C MET A 112 33.52 -12.55 -2.43
N THR A 113 32.71 -12.83 -3.45
CA THR A 113 33.21 -13.37 -4.73
C THR A 113 34.15 -12.39 -5.42
N ALA A 114 33.82 -11.10 -5.43
CA ALA A 114 34.67 -10.05 -5.98
C ALA A 114 36.00 -9.95 -5.19
N ALA A 115 35.94 -9.99 -3.86
CA ALA A 115 37.12 -10.01 -3.02
C ALA A 115 38.04 -11.21 -3.33
N GLN A 116 37.47 -12.40 -3.46
CA GLN A 116 38.23 -13.64 -3.80
C GLN A 116 38.85 -13.57 -5.20
N SER A 117 38.20 -12.90 -6.17
CA SER A 117 38.72 -12.78 -7.54
C SER A 117 39.83 -11.75 -7.68
N THR A 118 39.87 -10.76 -6.80
CA THR A 118 40.80 -9.62 -6.84
C THR A 118 42.08 -9.89 -6.05
N PHE A 119 42.09 -10.90 -5.17
CA PHE A 119 43.19 -11.28 -4.29
C PHE A 119 43.89 -12.56 -4.67
N ASP A 120 45.17 -12.66 -4.24
CA ASP A 120 45.77 -13.95 -3.98
C ASP A 120 44.96 -14.66 -2.85
N PRO A 121 44.37 -15.83 -3.11
CA PRO A 121 43.54 -16.53 -2.14
C PRO A 121 44.20 -16.69 -0.76
N GLY A 122 45.54 -16.81 -0.70
CA GLY A 122 46.28 -16.92 0.53
C GLY A 122 46.26 -15.68 1.44
N VAL A 123 46.03 -14.48 0.89
CA VAL A 123 45.93 -13.25 1.67
C VAL A 123 44.54 -13.13 2.28
N LEU A 124 43.47 -13.46 1.55
CA LEU A 124 42.11 -13.47 2.05
C LEU A 124 41.91 -14.58 3.09
N ASP A 125 42.45 -15.78 2.86
CA ASP A 125 42.39 -16.89 3.81
C ASP A 125 43.12 -16.55 5.13
N ASN A 126 44.30 -15.88 5.06
CA ASN A 126 45.00 -15.40 6.25
C ASN A 126 44.21 -14.32 7.01
N LEU A 127 43.57 -13.39 6.30
CA LEU A 127 42.74 -12.36 6.91
C LEU A 127 41.51 -13.00 7.60
N MET A 128 40.85 -13.93 6.92
CA MET A 128 39.71 -14.66 7.46
C MET A 128 40.12 -15.54 8.65
N ALA A 129 41.30 -16.17 8.62
CA ALA A 129 41.84 -16.96 9.75
C ALA A 129 42.17 -16.06 10.95
N GLN A 130 42.71 -14.86 10.74
CA GLN A 130 42.99 -13.89 11.81
C GLN A 130 41.67 -13.36 12.44
N LEU A 131 40.63 -13.11 11.65
CA LEU A 131 39.32 -12.72 12.14
C LEU A 131 38.64 -13.84 12.92
N ALA A 132 38.75 -15.09 12.45
CA ALA A 132 38.26 -16.25 13.17
C ALA A 132 39.02 -16.51 14.49
N ALA A 133 40.33 -16.26 14.54
CA ALA A 133 41.15 -16.39 15.74
C ALA A 133 40.88 -15.30 16.80
N SER A 134 40.27 -14.19 16.46
CA SER A 134 39.90 -13.11 17.39
C SER A 134 38.68 -13.37 18.29
N GLY A 135 38.16 -14.62 18.29
CA GLY A 135 37.24 -15.10 19.34
C GLY A 135 35.77 -14.82 19.12
N SER A 136 35.34 -14.52 17.93
CA SER A 136 33.93 -14.45 17.59
C SER A 136 33.36 -15.83 17.21
N GLU A 137 32.55 -16.40 18.06
CA GLU A 137 31.99 -17.78 18.00
C GLU A 137 30.93 -17.98 16.89
N ALA A 138 30.87 -17.11 15.89
CA ALA A 138 29.84 -17.19 14.85
C ALA A 138 30.35 -16.82 13.45
N VAL A 139 31.23 -17.60 12.90
CA VAL A 139 31.39 -17.70 11.43
C VAL A 139 30.12 -18.33 10.89
N GLY A 140 29.12 -17.51 10.55
CA GLY A 140 27.83 -18.01 10.09
C GLY A 140 26.70 -16.97 10.08
N THR A 141 26.86 -15.84 10.74
CA THR A 141 25.87 -14.76 10.64
C THR A 141 26.31 -13.72 9.62
N LEU A 142 25.37 -13.14 8.89
CA LEU A 142 25.61 -12.06 7.93
C LEU A 142 26.44 -10.92 8.54
N SER A 143 26.19 -10.59 9.83
CA SER A 143 26.94 -9.55 10.54
C SER A 143 28.44 -9.82 10.53
N ASN A 144 28.86 -11.06 10.88
CA ASN A 144 30.28 -11.41 10.92
C ASN A 144 30.92 -11.44 9.52
N GLN A 145 30.15 -11.86 8.50
CA GLN A 145 30.59 -11.80 7.11
C GLN A 145 30.82 -10.36 6.66
N LEU A 146 29.89 -9.45 6.99
CA LEU A 146 30.01 -8.04 6.65
C LEU A 146 31.16 -7.35 7.37
N ASP A 147 31.38 -7.65 8.66
CA ASP A 147 32.52 -7.10 9.41
C ASP A 147 33.87 -7.56 8.81
N ALA A 148 33.94 -8.81 8.35
CA ALA A 148 35.10 -9.33 7.65
C ALA A 148 35.31 -8.65 6.30
N LEU A 149 34.23 -8.40 5.52
CA LEU A 149 34.25 -7.70 4.25
C LEU A 149 34.67 -6.23 4.43
N VAL A 150 34.14 -5.52 5.43
CA VAL A 150 34.51 -4.12 5.74
C VAL A 150 36.00 -4.04 6.05
N THR A 151 36.53 -4.99 6.83
CA THR A 151 37.97 -5.04 7.14
C THR A 151 38.81 -5.32 5.88
N ALA A 152 38.32 -6.22 5.01
CA ALA A 152 38.98 -6.52 3.73
C ALA A 152 38.99 -5.30 2.79
N GLU A 153 37.87 -4.57 2.67
CA GLU A 153 37.79 -3.33 1.88
C GLU A 153 38.74 -2.26 2.41
N GLN A 154 38.81 -2.06 3.73
CA GLN A 154 39.73 -1.09 4.35
C GLN A 154 41.19 -1.46 4.08
N TYR A 155 41.53 -2.72 4.19
CA TYR A 155 42.87 -3.25 3.88
C TYR A 155 43.21 -3.00 2.41
N LEU A 156 42.28 -3.27 1.49
CA LEU A 156 42.44 -3.03 0.06
C LEU A 156 42.61 -1.57 -0.30
N ALA A 157 41.77 -0.73 0.28
CA ALA A 157 41.81 0.71 0.07
C ALA A 157 43.18 1.29 0.45
N SER A 158 43.86 0.70 1.44
CA SER A 158 45.23 1.10 1.83
C SER A 158 46.26 0.82 0.73
N TYR A 159 45.97 -0.05 -0.21
CA TYR A 159 46.78 -0.32 -1.42
C TYR A 159 46.21 0.30 -2.70
N GLY A 160 45.19 1.17 -2.59
CA GLY A 160 44.55 1.80 -3.73
C GLY A 160 43.65 0.85 -4.57
N ILE A 161 43.27 -0.29 -4.00
CA ILE A 161 42.37 -1.29 -4.64
C ILE A 161 40.97 -1.09 -4.09
N THR A 162 39.98 -0.93 -4.98
CA THR A 162 38.55 -0.82 -4.59
C THR A 162 37.79 -2.03 -5.12
N LEU A 163 36.90 -2.59 -4.28
CA LEU A 163 35.97 -3.67 -4.67
C LEU A 163 34.77 -3.03 -5.40
N SER A 164 34.98 -2.56 -6.63
CA SER A 164 33.98 -1.77 -7.37
C SER A 164 33.03 -2.59 -8.26
N ASN A 165 32.99 -3.92 -8.09
CA ASN A 165 32.33 -4.80 -9.07
C ASN A 165 30.85 -5.08 -8.78
N VAL A 166 30.30 -4.65 -7.65
CA VAL A 166 28.91 -4.91 -7.27
C VAL A 166 28.11 -3.63 -7.45
N THR A 167 27.49 -3.48 -8.60
CA THR A 167 26.60 -2.32 -8.92
C THR A 167 25.20 -2.82 -9.20
N VAL A 168 24.21 -1.96 -8.99
CA VAL A 168 22.80 -2.24 -9.34
C VAL A 168 22.49 -1.66 -10.72
N SER A 169 21.98 -2.50 -11.61
CA SER A 169 21.46 -2.03 -12.90
C SER A 169 20.01 -1.57 -12.73
N VAL A 170 19.83 -0.27 -12.55
CA VAL A 170 18.50 0.35 -12.34
C VAL A 170 17.59 0.05 -13.52
N GLY A 171 16.44 -0.57 -13.25
CA GLY A 171 15.43 -0.95 -14.21
C GLY A 171 14.22 0.00 -14.25
N LEU A 172 13.31 -0.26 -15.19
CA LEU A 172 12.07 0.50 -15.32
C LEU A 172 11.23 0.48 -14.04
N ILE A 173 11.11 -0.68 -13.41
CA ILE A 173 10.26 -0.85 -12.21
C ILE A 173 10.84 -0.07 -11.03
N ASP A 174 12.17 -0.02 -10.89
CA ASP A 174 12.84 0.79 -9.86
C ASP A 174 12.49 2.27 -10.00
N VAL A 175 12.54 2.80 -11.23
CA VAL A 175 12.18 4.20 -11.52
C VAL A 175 10.68 4.45 -11.25
N LEU A 176 9.80 3.54 -11.66
CA LEU A 176 8.37 3.67 -11.39
C LEU A 176 8.07 3.60 -9.89
N TYR A 177 8.80 2.79 -9.12
CA TYR A 177 8.60 2.69 -7.68
C TYR A 177 8.90 4.01 -6.94
N LEU A 178 9.75 4.89 -7.47
CA LEU A 178 9.94 6.24 -6.93
C LEU A 178 8.63 7.02 -6.81
N GLY A 179 7.70 6.83 -7.73
CA GLY A 179 6.39 7.48 -7.66
C GLY A 179 5.55 7.03 -6.45
N ILE A 180 5.76 5.81 -5.95
CA ILE A 180 5.18 5.34 -4.69
C ILE A 180 5.95 5.93 -3.51
N LYS A 181 7.27 5.77 -3.51
CA LYS A 181 8.15 6.16 -2.41
C LYS A 181 8.07 7.65 -2.09
N LEU A 182 7.92 8.48 -3.12
CA LEU A 182 7.75 9.93 -3.00
C LEU A 182 6.28 10.36 -2.80
N GLY A 183 5.34 9.41 -2.70
CA GLY A 183 3.92 9.70 -2.49
C GLY A 183 3.19 10.32 -3.71
N ILE A 184 3.80 10.30 -4.90
CA ILE A 184 3.26 10.94 -6.11
C ILE A 184 1.98 10.22 -6.57
N TYR A 185 2.03 8.89 -6.74
CA TYR A 185 0.90 8.14 -7.28
C TYR A 185 -0.34 8.18 -6.39
N PRO A 186 -0.26 8.00 -5.05
CA PRO A 186 -1.43 8.13 -4.19
C PRO A 186 -2.09 9.51 -4.31
N CYS A 187 -1.32 10.58 -4.34
CA CYS A 187 -1.84 11.94 -4.49
C CYS A 187 -2.53 12.15 -5.84
N LEU A 188 -1.95 11.66 -6.95
CA LEU A 188 -2.55 11.76 -8.28
C LEU A 188 -3.83 10.91 -8.41
N ILE A 189 -3.89 9.74 -7.78
CA ILE A 189 -5.12 8.95 -7.70
C ILE A 189 -6.20 9.71 -6.94
N PHE A 190 -5.86 10.35 -5.82
CA PHE A 190 -6.80 11.19 -5.08
C PHE A 190 -7.34 12.34 -5.93
N MET A 191 -6.50 12.93 -6.78
CA MET A 191 -6.95 13.95 -7.75
C MET A 191 -7.98 13.39 -8.73
N GLY A 192 -7.74 12.23 -9.29
CA GLY A 192 -8.69 11.54 -10.17
C GLY A 192 -9.99 11.17 -9.45
N VAL A 193 -9.90 10.61 -8.24
CA VAL A 193 -11.05 10.29 -7.38
C VAL A 193 -11.87 11.56 -7.09
N GLY A 194 -11.21 12.68 -6.76
CA GLY A 194 -11.88 13.96 -6.54
C GLY A 194 -12.65 14.45 -7.77
N ALA A 195 -12.05 14.32 -8.96
CA ALA A 195 -12.68 14.67 -10.21
C ALA A 195 -13.87 13.76 -10.58
N MET A 196 -13.87 12.50 -10.14
CA MET A 196 -14.98 11.57 -10.36
C MET A 196 -16.10 11.72 -9.32
N THR A 197 -15.76 12.16 -8.11
CA THR A 197 -16.67 12.19 -6.95
C THR A 197 -17.63 13.37 -7.00
N ASP A 198 -18.89 13.13 -6.63
CA ASP A 198 -19.89 14.17 -6.36
C ASP A 198 -20.04 14.38 -4.85
N PHE A 199 -19.60 15.53 -4.37
CA PHE A 199 -19.72 15.92 -2.95
C PHE A 199 -21.09 16.55 -2.63
N GLY A 200 -21.97 16.72 -3.62
CA GLY A 200 -23.31 17.26 -3.43
C GLY A 200 -24.10 16.60 -2.30
N PRO A 201 -24.19 15.26 -2.23
CA PRO A 201 -24.85 14.55 -1.14
C PRO A 201 -24.31 14.86 0.26
N LEU A 202 -23.00 15.04 0.39
CA LEU A 202 -22.34 15.43 1.63
C LEU A 202 -22.68 16.88 2.02
N ILE A 203 -22.62 17.81 1.07
CA ILE A 203 -22.96 19.22 1.27
C ILE A 203 -24.45 19.36 1.61
N ALA A 204 -25.31 18.58 0.96
CA ALA A 204 -26.75 18.58 1.21
C ALA A 204 -27.10 18.10 2.63
N ASN A 205 -26.36 17.12 3.15
CA ASN A 205 -26.57 16.55 4.47
C ASN A 205 -25.23 16.41 5.24
N PRO A 206 -24.73 17.49 5.88
CA PRO A 206 -23.45 17.46 6.61
C PRO A 206 -23.41 16.45 7.77
N LYS A 207 -24.56 15.99 8.29
CA LYS A 207 -24.60 14.95 9.32
C LYS A 207 -23.99 13.62 8.85
N SER A 208 -23.92 13.41 7.55
CA SER A 208 -23.26 12.24 6.95
C SER A 208 -21.74 12.21 7.21
N LEU A 209 -21.10 13.36 7.54
CA LEU A 209 -19.72 13.40 8.02
C LEU A 209 -19.51 12.52 9.27
N LEU A 210 -20.48 12.52 10.19
CA LEU A 210 -20.41 11.70 11.40
C LEU A 210 -20.40 10.20 11.07
N LEU A 211 -21.17 9.79 10.06
CA LEU A 211 -21.21 8.39 9.63
C LEU A 211 -19.90 7.96 8.96
N GLY A 212 -19.30 8.84 8.15
CA GLY A 212 -17.96 8.63 7.61
C GLY A 212 -16.90 8.55 8.71
N ALA A 213 -16.96 9.45 9.69
CA ALA A 213 -16.06 9.42 10.84
C ALA A 213 -16.20 8.15 11.68
N ALA A 214 -17.42 7.66 11.90
CA ALA A 214 -17.66 6.42 12.64
C ALA A 214 -17.10 5.17 11.93
N ALA A 215 -17.08 5.16 10.62
CA ALA A 215 -16.48 4.06 9.87
C ALA A 215 -14.94 4.02 10.05
N GLN A 216 -14.29 5.13 10.42
CA GLN A 216 -12.86 5.15 10.74
C GLN A 216 -12.52 4.42 12.05
N LEU A 217 -13.52 4.01 12.85
CA LEU A 217 -13.32 3.07 13.96
C LEU A 217 -12.59 1.79 13.51
N GLY A 218 -12.82 1.35 12.28
CA GLY A 218 -12.08 0.23 11.67
C GLY A 218 -10.58 0.44 11.69
N ILE A 219 -10.10 1.66 11.38
CA ILE A 219 -8.67 2.03 11.39
C ILE A 219 -8.10 1.90 12.81
N PHE A 220 -8.72 2.57 13.78
CA PHE A 220 -8.18 2.66 15.13
C PHE A 220 -8.26 1.35 15.90
N LEU A 221 -9.36 0.59 15.74
CA LEU A 221 -9.48 -0.74 16.36
C LEU A 221 -8.47 -1.72 15.79
N THR A 222 -8.21 -1.65 14.48
CA THR A 222 -7.17 -2.48 13.86
C THR A 222 -5.78 -2.09 14.31
N TYR A 223 -5.50 -0.79 14.44
CA TYR A 223 -4.26 -0.31 15.03
C TYR A 223 -4.04 -0.92 16.43
N VAL A 224 -5.03 -0.83 17.31
CA VAL A 224 -4.96 -1.41 18.66
C VAL A 224 -4.74 -2.93 18.59
N GLY A 225 -5.49 -3.64 17.75
CA GLY A 225 -5.33 -5.08 17.54
C GLY A 225 -3.92 -5.46 17.08
N CYS A 226 -3.34 -4.73 16.14
CA CYS A 226 -1.96 -4.94 15.68
C CYS A 226 -0.94 -4.68 16.78
N ARG A 227 -1.14 -3.64 17.59
CA ARG A 227 -0.28 -3.37 18.76
C ARG A 227 -0.30 -4.52 19.76
N LEU A 228 -1.48 -5.11 20.00
CA LEU A 228 -1.61 -6.30 20.86
C LEU A 228 -0.95 -7.55 20.28
N LEU A 229 -0.85 -7.65 18.96
CA LEU A 229 -0.13 -8.72 18.25
C LEU A 229 1.39 -8.48 18.17
N GLY A 230 1.92 -7.39 18.75
CA GLY A 230 3.34 -7.12 18.80
C GLY A 230 3.90 -6.31 17.62
N PHE A 231 3.06 -5.77 16.74
CA PHE A 231 3.53 -4.85 15.69
C PHE A 231 4.04 -3.54 16.28
N THR A 232 5.04 -2.93 15.66
CA THR A 232 5.49 -1.57 16.03
C THR A 232 4.40 -0.54 15.78
N GLY A 233 4.55 0.69 16.30
CA GLY A 233 3.57 1.76 16.08
C GLY A 233 3.40 2.10 14.60
N ALA A 234 4.50 2.18 13.86
CA ALA A 234 4.54 2.44 12.42
C ALA A 234 3.86 1.33 11.61
N GLU A 235 4.18 0.08 11.92
CA GLU A 235 3.56 -1.08 11.26
C GLU A 235 2.07 -1.20 11.58
N ALA A 236 1.69 -1.03 12.85
CA ALA A 236 0.29 -1.07 13.27
C ALA A 236 -0.52 0.05 12.61
N SER A 237 0.07 1.24 12.39
CA SER A 237 -0.53 2.34 11.63
C SER A 237 -0.76 1.96 10.18
N SER A 238 0.25 1.35 9.55
CA SER A 238 0.20 0.90 8.15
C SER A 238 -0.82 -0.22 7.91
N VAL A 239 -0.97 -1.14 8.86
CA VAL A 239 -2.04 -2.16 8.81
C VAL A 239 -3.38 -1.55 9.16
N GLY A 240 -3.43 -0.71 10.20
CA GLY A 240 -4.67 -0.07 10.69
C GLY A 240 -5.39 0.72 9.61
N ILE A 241 -4.65 1.51 8.82
CA ILE A 241 -5.24 2.37 7.78
C ILE A 241 -6.03 1.58 6.72
N THR A 242 -5.75 0.29 6.53
CA THR A 242 -6.52 -0.59 5.62
C THR A 242 -7.98 -0.72 6.04
N GLY A 243 -8.29 -0.50 7.32
CA GLY A 243 -9.66 -0.49 7.86
C GLY A 243 -10.55 0.63 7.31
N GLY A 244 -9.95 1.68 6.75
CA GLY A 244 -10.68 2.73 6.01
C GLY A 244 -11.16 2.27 4.63
N ALA A 245 -10.68 1.13 4.13
CA ALA A 245 -10.92 0.61 2.79
C ALA A 245 -10.54 1.62 1.67
N ASP A 246 -9.38 2.24 1.85
CA ASP A 246 -8.82 3.25 0.95
C ASP A 246 -7.42 2.81 0.51
N GLY A 247 -7.34 2.19 -0.67
CA GLY A 247 -6.09 1.62 -1.20
C GLY A 247 -4.97 2.65 -1.35
N PRO A 248 -5.19 3.77 -2.04
CA PRO A 248 -4.19 4.83 -2.19
C PRO A 248 -3.67 5.39 -0.87
N THR A 249 -4.57 5.62 0.10
CA THR A 249 -4.18 6.05 1.45
C THR A 249 -3.35 5.00 2.17
N ALA A 250 -3.73 3.72 2.04
CA ALA A 250 -2.97 2.62 2.64
C ALA A 250 -1.53 2.56 2.07
N ILE A 251 -1.37 2.72 0.76
CA ILE A 251 -0.06 2.80 0.12
C ILE A 251 0.73 4.01 0.61
N PHE A 252 0.10 5.18 0.67
CA PHE A 252 0.75 6.42 1.10
C PHE A 252 1.32 6.31 2.52
N VAL A 253 0.50 5.85 3.47
CA VAL A 253 0.92 5.65 4.87
C VAL A 253 2.01 4.60 4.97
N THR A 254 1.84 3.46 4.29
CA THR A 254 2.80 2.34 4.38
C THR A 254 4.15 2.69 3.75
N ALA A 255 4.15 3.39 2.62
CA ALA A 255 5.40 3.84 1.97
C ALA A 255 6.24 4.75 2.86
N LEU A 256 5.59 5.51 3.76
CA LEU A 256 6.25 6.41 4.70
C LEU A 256 6.62 5.73 6.03
N LEU A 257 5.71 4.93 6.61
CA LEU A 257 5.86 4.40 7.97
C LEU A 257 6.45 2.99 8.04
N ALA A 258 6.13 2.11 7.08
CA ALA A 258 6.56 0.72 7.07
C ALA A 258 6.76 0.18 5.64
N PRO A 259 7.76 0.69 4.90
CA PRO A 259 7.96 0.35 3.48
C PRO A 259 8.10 -1.15 3.22
N ALA A 260 8.71 -1.89 4.13
CA ALA A 260 8.86 -3.36 4.04
C ALA A 260 7.52 -4.12 4.01
N LEU A 261 6.42 -3.51 4.49
CA LEU A 261 5.08 -4.11 4.47
C LEU A 261 4.24 -3.65 3.27
N LEU A 262 4.80 -2.88 2.35
CA LEU A 262 4.04 -2.25 1.27
C LEU A 262 3.36 -3.29 0.37
N GLY A 263 4.07 -4.30 -0.10
CA GLY A 263 3.52 -5.38 -0.92
C GLY A 263 2.35 -6.11 -0.24
N PRO A 264 2.56 -6.70 0.95
CA PRO A 264 1.49 -7.35 1.70
C PRO A 264 0.28 -6.47 1.98
N ILE A 265 0.49 -5.22 2.41
CA ILE A 265 -0.60 -4.29 2.74
C ILE A 265 -1.37 -3.89 1.48
N ALA A 266 -0.69 -3.60 0.38
CA ALA A 266 -1.36 -3.21 -0.85
C ALA A 266 -2.18 -4.35 -1.45
N VAL A 267 -1.63 -5.56 -1.56
CA VAL A 267 -2.37 -6.75 -2.01
C VAL A 267 -3.59 -7.00 -1.12
N SER A 268 -3.40 -6.89 0.20
CA SER A 268 -4.45 -7.01 1.20
C SER A 268 -5.56 -5.97 0.98
N ALA A 269 -5.22 -4.67 0.95
CA ALA A 269 -6.16 -3.57 0.82
C ALA A 269 -7.01 -3.67 -0.45
N TYR A 270 -6.38 -3.93 -1.60
CA TYR A 270 -7.13 -4.05 -2.87
C TYR A 270 -7.96 -5.34 -2.95
N SER A 271 -7.47 -6.44 -2.37
CA SER A 271 -8.26 -7.67 -2.28
C SER A 271 -9.53 -7.48 -1.45
N TYR A 272 -9.45 -6.73 -0.33
CA TYR A 272 -10.64 -6.45 0.50
C TYR A 272 -11.59 -5.46 -0.16
N MET A 273 -11.09 -4.46 -0.87
CA MET A 273 -11.95 -3.57 -1.66
C MET A 273 -12.80 -4.38 -2.66
N ALA A 274 -12.20 -5.37 -3.31
CA ALA A 274 -12.93 -6.27 -4.20
C ALA A 274 -13.98 -7.14 -3.49
N LEU A 275 -13.78 -7.45 -2.20
CA LEU A 275 -14.68 -8.27 -1.38
C LEU A 275 -15.76 -7.45 -0.65
N VAL A 276 -15.79 -6.12 -0.80
CA VAL A 276 -16.85 -5.25 -0.22
C VAL A 276 -18.26 -5.80 -0.42
N PRO A 277 -18.66 -6.21 -1.65
CA PRO A 277 -20.01 -6.74 -1.89
C PRO A 277 -20.32 -8.07 -1.19
N VAL A 278 -19.29 -8.77 -0.71
CA VAL A 278 -19.42 -10.05 -0.01
C VAL A 278 -19.40 -9.85 1.50
N ILE A 279 -18.49 -8.99 2.02
CA ILE A 279 -18.28 -8.80 3.46
C ILE A 279 -19.34 -7.90 4.08
N GLN A 280 -19.73 -6.81 3.44
CA GLN A 280 -20.66 -5.83 4.02
C GLN A 280 -22.10 -6.38 4.25
N PRO A 281 -22.76 -7.07 3.28
CA PRO A 281 -24.15 -7.43 3.44
C PRO A 281 -24.46 -8.30 4.66
N PRO A 282 -23.67 -9.32 5.02
CA PRO A 282 -23.88 -10.10 6.24
C PRO A 282 -23.82 -9.22 7.50
N ILE A 283 -22.84 -8.33 7.59
CA ILE A 283 -22.65 -7.44 8.75
C ILE A 283 -23.83 -6.46 8.86
N MET A 284 -24.23 -5.85 7.75
CA MET A 284 -25.36 -4.94 7.68
C MET A 284 -26.67 -5.62 8.14
N LYS A 285 -26.92 -6.84 7.66
CA LYS A 285 -28.12 -7.62 8.03
C LYS A 285 -28.10 -8.06 9.50
N ALA A 286 -26.93 -8.44 10.01
CA ALA A 286 -26.78 -8.83 11.41
C ALA A 286 -27.02 -7.68 12.40
N LEU A 287 -26.66 -6.46 12.02
CA LEU A 287 -26.73 -5.26 12.87
C LEU A 287 -28.03 -4.47 12.72
N THR A 288 -28.89 -4.79 11.73
CA THR A 288 -30.12 -4.05 11.47
C THR A 288 -31.34 -4.96 11.43
N THR A 289 -32.48 -4.45 11.92
CA THR A 289 -33.78 -5.16 11.78
C THR A 289 -34.34 -4.96 10.36
N LYS A 290 -35.35 -5.76 10.01
CA LYS A 290 -36.01 -5.65 8.72
C LYS A 290 -36.71 -4.29 8.55
N GLU A 291 -37.34 -3.81 9.62
CA GLU A 291 -38.02 -2.51 9.67
C GLU A 291 -37.04 -1.36 9.46
N GLU A 292 -35.85 -1.42 10.08
CA GLU A 292 -34.81 -0.41 9.92
C GLU A 292 -34.28 -0.36 8.48
N ARG A 293 -34.15 -1.52 7.81
CA ARG A 293 -33.72 -1.58 6.40
C ARG A 293 -34.75 -1.07 5.41
N GLN A 294 -36.02 -1.04 5.79
CA GLN A 294 -37.13 -0.55 4.97
C GLN A 294 -37.38 0.96 5.10
N ILE A 295 -36.69 1.67 6.00
CA ILE A 295 -36.83 3.11 6.17
C ILE A 295 -36.52 3.81 4.85
N VAL A 296 -37.51 4.57 4.33
CA VAL A 296 -37.39 5.41 3.13
C VAL A 296 -36.95 6.80 3.58
N MET A 297 -35.90 7.30 2.95
CA MET A 297 -35.35 8.64 3.26
C MET A 297 -35.94 9.70 2.35
N LYS A 298 -36.15 10.90 2.91
CA LYS A 298 -36.61 12.05 2.14
C LYS A 298 -35.54 12.49 1.13
N PRO A 299 -35.94 13.02 -0.04
CA PRO A 299 -34.98 13.57 -1.01
C PRO A 299 -34.02 14.59 -0.38
N LEU A 300 -32.77 14.59 -0.84
CA LEU A 300 -31.78 15.57 -0.43
C LEU A 300 -32.15 16.96 -1.00
N ARG A 301 -31.75 18.04 -0.29
CA ARG A 301 -31.88 19.38 -0.81
C ARG A 301 -30.99 19.59 -2.04
N GLU A 302 -31.39 20.45 -2.92
CA GLU A 302 -30.53 20.90 -4.01
C GLU A 302 -29.36 21.73 -3.48
N VAL A 303 -28.16 21.45 -4.03
CA VAL A 303 -26.92 22.16 -3.68
C VAL A 303 -26.59 23.15 -4.79
N SER A 304 -26.38 24.40 -4.42
CA SER A 304 -26.05 25.46 -5.38
C SER A 304 -24.64 25.27 -5.96
N LYS A 305 -24.41 25.74 -7.19
CA LYS A 305 -23.09 25.70 -7.84
C LYS A 305 -22.02 26.43 -7.01
N LYS A 306 -22.40 27.51 -6.30
CA LYS A 306 -21.48 28.25 -5.42
C LYS A 306 -21.02 27.38 -4.26
N GLU A 307 -21.93 26.65 -3.59
CA GLU A 307 -21.57 25.72 -2.49
C GLU A 307 -20.60 24.65 -2.99
N LYS A 308 -20.84 24.07 -4.17
CA LYS A 308 -19.99 23.03 -4.76
C LYS A 308 -18.57 23.54 -5.10
N ILE A 309 -18.42 24.82 -5.49
CA ILE A 309 -17.10 25.42 -5.75
C ILE A 309 -16.39 25.82 -4.46
N PHE A 310 -17.13 26.36 -3.47
CA PHE A 310 -16.54 26.78 -2.20
C PHE A 310 -16.09 25.60 -1.32
N PHE A 311 -16.83 24.50 -1.36
CA PHE A 311 -16.60 23.32 -0.51
C PHE A 311 -15.15 22.79 -0.60
N PRO A 312 -14.60 22.47 -1.79
CA PRO A 312 -13.25 21.95 -1.89
C PRO A 312 -12.18 22.93 -1.39
N ILE A 313 -12.37 24.22 -1.57
CA ILE A 313 -11.45 25.26 -1.09
C ILE A 313 -11.45 25.29 0.45
N VAL A 314 -12.63 25.34 1.05
CA VAL A 314 -12.79 25.39 2.52
C VAL A 314 -12.22 24.12 3.16
N VAL A 315 -12.55 22.94 2.62
CA VAL A 315 -12.05 21.66 3.15
C VAL A 315 -10.53 21.58 3.05
N THR A 316 -9.94 22.00 1.93
CA THR A 316 -8.48 22.01 1.76
C THR A 316 -7.82 22.88 2.83
N VAL A 317 -8.25 24.13 2.98
CA VAL A 317 -7.66 25.06 3.94
C VAL A 317 -7.85 24.56 5.38
N PHE A 318 -9.06 24.14 5.73
CA PHE A 318 -9.36 23.68 7.09
C PHE A 318 -8.56 22.44 7.47
N VAL A 319 -8.53 21.41 6.59
CA VAL A 319 -7.82 20.15 6.89
C VAL A 319 -6.32 20.35 6.87
N ALA A 320 -5.77 21.12 5.93
CA ALA A 320 -4.33 21.39 5.87
C ALA A 320 -3.81 22.15 7.09
N LEU A 321 -4.63 23.06 7.67
CA LEU A 321 -4.29 23.74 8.91
C LEU A 321 -4.44 22.85 10.14
N LEU A 322 -5.41 21.93 10.14
CA LEU A 322 -5.68 21.04 11.27
C LEU A 322 -4.68 19.87 11.33
N VAL A 323 -4.40 19.25 10.17
CA VAL A 323 -3.52 18.08 10.02
C VAL A 323 -2.62 18.27 8.80
N PRO A 324 -1.49 18.99 8.93
CA PRO A 324 -0.60 19.29 7.80
C PRO A 324 -0.13 18.06 7.01
N SER A 325 0.09 16.93 7.70
CA SER A 325 0.50 15.67 7.06
C SER A 325 -0.55 15.06 6.12
N ALA A 326 -1.83 15.44 6.25
CA ALA A 326 -2.91 15.04 5.34
C ALA A 326 -3.02 15.97 4.11
N ALA A 327 -2.36 17.13 4.14
CA ALA A 327 -2.52 18.17 3.12
C ALA A 327 -2.27 17.67 1.68
N PRO A 328 -1.24 16.85 1.36
CA PRO A 328 -1.01 16.39 0.00
C PRO A 328 -2.19 15.59 -0.57
N LEU A 329 -2.75 14.67 0.20
CA LEU A 329 -3.89 13.84 -0.23
C LEU A 329 -5.16 14.68 -0.40
N ILE A 330 -5.48 15.49 0.62
CA ILE A 330 -6.71 16.32 0.61
C ILE A 330 -6.63 17.41 -0.45
N ALA A 331 -5.50 18.08 -0.61
CA ALA A 331 -5.35 19.11 -1.65
C ALA A 331 -5.55 18.52 -3.06
N CYS A 332 -4.98 17.35 -3.33
CA CYS A 332 -5.18 16.67 -4.62
C CYS A 332 -6.64 16.24 -4.81
N LEU A 333 -7.29 15.64 -3.81
CA LEU A 333 -8.70 15.27 -3.84
C LEU A 333 -9.59 16.49 -4.17
N MET A 334 -9.37 17.58 -3.45
CA MET A 334 -10.17 18.78 -3.58
C MET A 334 -9.87 19.57 -4.87
N LEU A 335 -8.63 19.53 -5.37
CA LEU A 335 -8.28 20.09 -6.68
C LEU A 335 -9.02 19.36 -7.80
N GLY A 336 -9.06 18.03 -7.77
CA GLY A 336 -9.85 17.24 -8.73
C GLY A 336 -11.33 17.61 -8.71
N ASN A 337 -11.91 17.72 -7.51
CA ASN A 337 -13.30 18.12 -7.36
C ASN A 337 -13.56 19.56 -7.82
N LEU A 338 -12.70 20.49 -7.47
CA LEU A 338 -12.79 21.87 -7.93
C LEU A 338 -12.75 21.98 -9.46
N ALA A 339 -11.85 21.20 -10.11
CA ALA A 339 -11.76 21.17 -11.57
C ALA A 339 -13.06 20.68 -12.22
N LYS A 340 -13.79 19.76 -11.58
CA LYS A 340 -15.10 19.29 -12.03
C LYS A 340 -16.19 20.32 -11.84
N GLU A 341 -16.30 20.90 -10.64
CA GLU A 341 -17.44 21.72 -10.25
C GLU A 341 -17.37 23.18 -10.77
N CYS A 342 -16.16 23.67 -11.07
CA CYS A 342 -16.01 25.05 -11.57
C CYS A 342 -16.59 25.26 -12.98
N GLY A 343 -16.62 24.20 -13.81
CA GLY A 343 -17.18 24.22 -15.17
C GLY A 343 -16.33 24.98 -16.21
N VAL A 344 -15.11 25.41 -15.83
CA VAL A 344 -14.16 26.06 -16.76
C VAL A 344 -12.95 25.19 -17.06
N LEU A 345 -12.81 24.05 -16.37
CA LEU A 345 -11.71 23.11 -16.49
C LEU A 345 -12.16 21.73 -17.01
N ASP A 346 -13.24 21.66 -17.78
CA ASP A 346 -13.85 20.39 -18.22
C ASP A 346 -12.85 19.46 -18.92
N ARG A 347 -11.94 20.00 -19.74
CA ARG A 347 -10.90 19.21 -20.40
C ARG A 347 -9.93 18.60 -19.41
N LEU A 348 -9.45 19.35 -18.43
CA LEU A 348 -8.56 18.87 -17.39
C LEU A 348 -9.27 17.87 -16.47
N SER A 349 -10.51 18.14 -16.09
CA SER A 349 -11.33 17.23 -15.29
C SER A 349 -11.51 15.87 -15.98
N LYS A 350 -11.77 15.84 -17.28
CA LYS A 350 -11.87 14.59 -18.06
C LYS A 350 -10.53 13.83 -18.09
N THR A 351 -9.42 14.54 -18.31
CA THR A 351 -8.08 13.95 -18.28
C THR A 351 -7.76 13.35 -16.91
N MET A 352 -8.10 14.05 -15.82
CA MET A 352 -7.90 13.54 -14.45
C MET A 352 -8.71 12.26 -14.18
N GLN A 353 -9.96 12.22 -14.70
CA GLN A 353 -10.87 11.09 -14.48
C GLN A 353 -10.49 9.84 -15.28
N ASN A 354 -9.89 9.98 -16.44
CA ASN A 354 -9.64 8.91 -17.38
C ASN A 354 -8.13 8.66 -17.57
N GLU A 355 -7.45 9.49 -18.36
CA GLU A 355 -6.08 9.23 -18.81
C GLU A 355 -5.09 9.21 -17.65
N LEU A 356 -5.12 10.24 -16.80
CA LEU A 356 -4.23 10.33 -15.63
C LEU A 356 -4.46 9.17 -14.67
N MET A 357 -5.73 8.90 -14.33
CA MET A 357 -6.11 7.79 -13.45
C MET A 357 -5.59 6.45 -14.00
N ASN A 358 -5.80 6.19 -15.29
CA ASN A 358 -5.39 4.94 -15.91
C ASN A 358 -3.87 4.78 -15.93
N ILE A 359 -3.11 5.81 -16.32
CA ILE A 359 -1.65 5.79 -16.36
C ILE A 359 -1.08 5.55 -14.95
N VAL A 360 -1.55 6.33 -13.98
CA VAL A 360 -1.05 6.22 -12.60
C VAL A 360 -1.42 4.87 -11.98
N THR A 361 -2.61 4.34 -12.30
CA THR A 361 -3.05 3.02 -11.84
C THR A 361 -2.15 1.89 -12.38
N ILE A 362 -1.74 1.97 -13.66
CA ILE A 362 -0.80 1.01 -14.27
C ILE A 362 0.55 1.07 -13.53
N PHE A 363 1.12 2.27 -13.39
CA PHE A 363 2.44 2.44 -12.78
C PHE A 363 2.44 2.02 -11.32
N LEU A 364 1.45 2.45 -10.56
CA LEU A 364 1.27 2.07 -9.16
C LEU A 364 1.08 0.56 -9.03
N GLY A 365 0.21 -0.04 -9.84
CA GLY A 365 -0.09 -1.47 -9.77
C GLY A 365 1.16 -2.32 -10.01
N ILE A 366 1.90 -2.07 -11.08
CA ILE A 366 3.13 -2.81 -11.40
C ILE A 366 4.17 -2.64 -10.30
N SER A 367 4.40 -1.40 -9.86
CA SER A 367 5.42 -1.10 -8.83
C SER A 367 5.08 -1.71 -7.47
N VAL A 368 3.81 -1.64 -7.06
CA VAL A 368 3.34 -2.28 -5.81
C VAL A 368 3.44 -3.80 -5.91
N GLY A 369 3.04 -4.37 -7.04
CA GLY A 369 3.16 -5.80 -7.28
C GLY A 369 4.60 -6.28 -7.16
N ALA A 370 5.54 -5.48 -7.64
CA ALA A 370 6.96 -5.78 -7.61
C ALA A 370 7.55 -5.89 -6.20
N THR A 371 6.98 -5.20 -5.21
CA THR A 371 7.41 -5.32 -3.80
C THR A 371 6.95 -6.60 -3.11
N ALA A 372 6.03 -7.36 -3.72
CA ALA A 372 5.52 -8.61 -3.18
C ALA A 372 6.43 -9.79 -3.56
N THR A 373 7.58 -9.88 -2.91
CA THR A 373 8.57 -10.97 -3.09
C THR A 373 8.26 -12.15 -2.18
N GLY A 374 8.82 -13.32 -2.49
CA GLY A 374 8.63 -14.52 -1.67
C GLY A 374 9.11 -14.36 -0.23
N ALA A 375 10.17 -13.59 0.00
CA ALA A 375 10.72 -13.32 1.33
C ALA A 375 9.76 -12.47 2.19
N THR A 376 9.22 -11.41 1.63
CA THR A 376 8.35 -10.47 2.35
C THR A 376 6.91 -11.00 2.49
N PHE A 377 6.39 -11.67 1.45
CA PHE A 377 4.97 -12.04 1.38
C PHE A 377 4.63 -13.33 2.15
N LEU A 378 5.54 -14.33 2.16
CA LEU A 378 5.31 -15.63 2.81
C LEU A 378 5.70 -15.66 4.30
N SER A 379 5.60 -14.52 4.99
CA SER A 379 5.89 -14.42 6.41
C SER A 379 4.63 -14.60 7.28
N PRO A 380 4.73 -15.11 8.53
CA PRO A 380 3.60 -15.14 9.47
C PRO A 380 2.99 -13.76 9.71
N LYS A 381 3.80 -12.71 9.61
CA LYS A 381 3.40 -11.32 9.76
C LYS A 381 2.43 -10.90 8.64
N THR A 382 2.70 -11.31 7.41
CA THR A 382 1.80 -11.07 6.26
C THR A 382 0.45 -11.76 6.42
N LEU A 383 0.43 -13.01 6.90
CA LEU A 383 -0.83 -13.70 7.20
C LEU A 383 -1.66 -12.98 8.27
N ALA A 384 -0.99 -12.46 9.31
CA ALA A 384 -1.65 -11.64 10.32
C ALA A 384 -2.21 -10.33 9.72
N ILE A 385 -1.48 -9.66 8.83
CA ILE A 385 -1.93 -8.47 8.12
C ILE A 385 -3.18 -8.77 7.30
N MET A 386 -3.19 -9.86 6.55
CA MET A 386 -4.34 -10.28 5.77
C MET A 386 -5.56 -10.58 6.67
N GLY A 387 -5.39 -11.29 7.77
CA GLY A 387 -6.48 -11.53 8.72
C GLY A 387 -7.04 -10.24 9.35
N MET A 388 -6.13 -9.37 9.80
CA MET A 388 -6.50 -8.09 10.41
C MET A 388 -7.24 -7.15 9.46
N GLY A 389 -6.91 -7.16 8.17
CA GLY A 389 -7.62 -6.33 7.18
C GLY A 389 -9.08 -6.70 7.01
N VAL A 390 -9.44 -8.00 7.01
CA VAL A 390 -10.86 -8.44 6.97
C VAL A 390 -11.60 -7.97 8.21
N VAL A 391 -10.98 -8.12 9.38
CA VAL A 391 -11.55 -7.70 10.68
C VAL A 391 -11.72 -6.17 10.70
N ALA A 392 -10.70 -5.44 10.24
CA ALA A 392 -10.71 -3.98 10.13
C ALA A 392 -11.90 -3.45 9.33
N PHE A 393 -12.09 -4.04 8.15
CA PHE A 393 -13.19 -3.68 7.26
C PHE A 393 -14.56 -4.00 7.88
N GLY A 394 -14.65 -5.10 8.59
CA GLY A 394 -15.85 -5.47 9.36
C GLY A 394 -16.19 -4.44 10.43
N PHE A 395 -15.20 -3.99 11.22
CA PHE A 395 -15.40 -2.96 12.24
C PHE A 395 -15.77 -1.59 11.64
N GLY A 396 -15.16 -1.19 10.52
CA GLY A 396 -15.55 0.04 9.83
C GLY A 396 -17.01 0.03 9.39
N THR A 397 -17.44 -1.07 8.77
CA THR A 397 -18.84 -1.27 8.37
C THR A 397 -19.78 -1.23 9.58
N ALA A 398 -19.43 -1.95 10.64
CA ALA A 398 -20.24 -2.02 11.87
C ALA A 398 -20.33 -0.65 12.56
N GLY A 399 -19.22 0.07 12.67
CA GLY A 399 -19.15 1.39 13.30
C GLY A 399 -20.10 2.39 12.64
N GLY A 400 -20.09 2.45 11.30
CA GLY A 400 -20.99 3.33 10.57
C GLY A 400 -22.47 2.97 10.74
N VAL A 401 -22.82 1.68 10.68
CA VAL A 401 -24.21 1.19 10.90
C VAL A 401 -24.67 1.47 12.33
N LEU A 402 -23.85 1.18 13.31
CA LEU A 402 -24.19 1.38 14.74
C LEU A 402 -24.36 2.85 15.07
N LEU A 403 -23.50 3.74 14.54
CA LEU A 403 -23.70 5.18 14.73
C LEU A 403 -24.99 5.66 14.08
N ALA A 404 -25.33 5.18 12.89
CA ALA A 404 -26.60 5.53 12.25
C ALA A 404 -27.81 5.12 13.11
N LYS A 405 -27.77 3.93 13.74
CA LYS A 405 -28.77 3.50 14.70
C LYS A 405 -28.80 4.39 15.96
N PHE A 406 -27.63 4.71 16.50
CA PHE A 406 -27.52 5.60 17.66
C PHE A 406 -28.09 6.99 17.35
N MET A 407 -27.77 7.56 16.18
CA MET A 407 -28.35 8.84 15.74
C MET A 407 -29.87 8.78 15.68
N ASN A 408 -30.45 7.66 15.27
CA ASN A 408 -31.91 7.46 15.20
C ASN A 408 -32.63 7.55 16.56
N LEU A 409 -31.90 7.45 17.69
CA LEU A 409 -32.48 7.69 19.02
C LEU A 409 -32.83 9.15 19.26
N PHE A 410 -32.08 10.06 18.60
CA PHE A 410 -32.19 11.50 18.81
C PHE A 410 -32.84 12.25 17.60
N LEU A 411 -32.89 11.60 16.43
CA LEU A 411 -33.43 12.20 15.24
C LEU A 411 -34.96 12.07 15.19
N LYS A 412 -35.66 13.17 14.93
CA LYS A 412 -37.12 13.17 14.65
C LYS A 412 -37.44 12.42 13.36
N GLU A 413 -36.62 12.60 12.32
CA GLU A 413 -36.70 11.87 11.06
C GLU A 413 -35.61 10.80 11.05
N LYS A 414 -36.05 9.54 11.03
CA LYS A 414 -35.14 8.39 11.07
C LYS A 414 -34.39 8.26 9.75
N ILE A 415 -33.10 8.01 9.82
CA ILE A 415 -32.26 7.63 8.69
C ILE A 415 -32.20 6.11 8.56
N ASN A 416 -32.05 5.62 7.33
CA ASN A 416 -31.84 4.20 7.11
C ASN A 416 -30.42 3.83 7.55
N PRO A 417 -30.23 2.92 8.55
CA PRO A 417 -28.90 2.62 9.07
C PRO A 417 -27.95 2.01 8.05
N LEU A 418 -28.47 1.45 6.95
CA LEU A 418 -27.65 0.88 5.88
C LEU A 418 -26.69 1.92 5.26
N ILE A 419 -27.06 3.22 5.23
CA ILE A 419 -26.18 4.24 4.67
C ILE A 419 -24.90 4.41 5.48
N GLY A 420 -24.93 4.08 6.77
CA GLY A 420 -23.74 4.14 7.63
C GLY A 420 -22.64 3.17 7.20
N SER A 421 -22.99 2.00 6.63
CA SER A 421 -22.01 1.06 6.09
C SER A 421 -21.19 1.64 4.93
N ALA A 422 -21.72 2.65 4.25
CA ALA A 422 -21.02 3.33 3.16
C ALA A 422 -19.94 4.31 3.65
N GLY A 423 -19.81 4.54 4.95
CA GLY A 423 -18.79 5.40 5.54
C GLY A 423 -17.35 4.91 5.34
N VAL A 424 -17.14 3.67 4.92
CA VAL A 424 -15.82 3.20 4.45
C VAL A 424 -15.50 3.82 3.09
N SER A 425 -14.21 4.08 2.82
CA SER A 425 -13.75 4.90 1.67
C SER A 425 -13.81 4.20 0.30
N ALA A 426 -14.40 3.00 0.21
CA ALA A 426 -14.56 2.28 -1.06
C ALA A 426 -15.60 2.95 -1.96
N VAL A 427 -15.24 4.04 -2.62
CA VAL A 427 -16.13 4.88 -3.46
C VAL A 427 -16.15 4.37 -4.91
N PRO A 428 -17.31 4.24 -5.55
CA PRO A 428 -18.69 4.30 -5.01
C PRO A 428 -19.23 2.93 -4.58
N MET A 429 -18.37 1.92 -4.41
CA MET A 429 -18.76 0.53 -4.25
C MET A 429 -19.59 0.30 -2.98
N ALA A 430 -19.16 0.84 -1.83
CA ALA A 430 -19.86 0.68 -0.57
C ALA A 430 -21.26 1.31 -0.60
N ALA A 431 -21.42 2.46 -1.25
CA ALA A 431 -22.72 3.09 -1.45
C ALA A 431 -23.67 2.23 -2.31
N ARG A 432 -23.13 1.59 -3.37
CA ARG A 432 -23.91 0.66 -4.21
C ARG A 432 -24.33 -0.59 -3.45
N VAL A 433 -23.50 -1.09 -2.54
CA VAL A 433 -23.86 -2.23 -1.67
C VAL A 433 -24.99 -1.85 -0.73
N SER A 434 -24.94 -0.67 -0.09
CA SER A 434 -26.02 -0.16 0.75
C SER A 434 -27.34 -0.05 -0.03
N GLN A 435 -27.29 0.48 -1.25
CA GLN A 435 -28.43 0.53 -2.17
C GLN A 435 -29.00 -0.86 -2.47
N LYS A 436 -28.13 -1.82 -2.85
CA LYS A 436 -28.54 -3.18 -3.21
C LYS A 436 -29.22 -3.90 -2.04
N VAL A 437 -28.69 -3.76 -0.83
CA VAL A 437 -29.28 -4.37 0.37
C VAL A 437 -30.60 -3.71 0.73
N GLY A 438 -30.72 -2.38 0.63
CA GLY A 438 -31.95 -1.64 0.87
C GLY A 438 -33.06 -2.00 -0.13
N GLN A 439 -32.74 -2.07 -1.41
CA GLN A 439 -33.70 -2.46 -2.46
C GLN A 439 -34.18 -3.90 -2.35
N ALA A 440 -33.34 -4.81 -1.84
CA ALA A 440 -33.74 -6.20 -1.60
C ALA A 440 -34.84 -6.32 -0.52
N GLU A 441 -34.90 -5.37 0.41
CA GLU A 441 -35.92 -5.34 1.47
C GLU A 441 -37.14 -4.46 1.10
N ASN A 442 -36.94 -3.43 0.30
CA ASN A 442 -37.96 -2.52 -0.23
C ASN A 442 -37.55 -2.00 -1.61
N PRO A 443 -38.16 -2.53 -2.70
CA PRO A 443 -37.80 -2.12 -4.09
C PRO A 443 -37.94 -0.63 -4.39
N GLY A 444 -38.78 0.10 -3.67
CA GLY A 444 -38.94 1.55 -3.79
C GLY A 444 -37.91 2.37 -3.03
N ASN A 445 -36.94 1.74 -2.37
CA ASN A 445 -35.98 2.44 -1.53
C ASN A 445 -34.71 2.82 -2.31
N PHE A 446 -34.52 4.11 -2.54
CA PHE A 446 -33.37 4.68 -3.28
C PHE A 446 -32.38 5.28 -2.29
N LEU A 447 -31.48 4.45 -1.76
CA LEU A 447 -30.48 4.87 -0.76
C LEU A 447 -29.18 5.41 -1.36
N LEU A 448 -28.92 5.22 -2.67
CA LEU A 448 -27.62 5.50 -3.27
C LEU A 448 -27.13 6.93 -2.99
N MET A 449 -27.98 7.92 -3.27
CA MET A 449 -27.60 9.34 -3.07
C MET A 449 -27.36 9.66 -1.60
N HIS A 450 -28.11 9.06 -0.69
CA HIS A 450 -27.91 9.21 0.76
C HIS A 450 -26.62 8.50 1.24
N ALA A 451 -26.32 7.33 0.69
CA ALA A 451 -25.13 6.54 1.01
C ALA A 451 -23.85 7.19 0.45
N MET A 452 -23.94 7.95 -0.65
CA MET A 452 -22.80 8.69 -1.20
C MET A 452 -22.26 9.75 -0.22
N GLY A 453 -23.11 10.39 0.59
CA GLY A 453 -22.68 11.35 1.59
C GLY A 453 -21.65 10.75 2.60
N PRO A 454 -22.01 9.72 3.36
CA PRO A 454 -21.08 9.01 4.24
C PRO A 454 -19.87 8.42 3.48
N ASN A 455 -20.06 7.92 2.26
CA ASN A 455 -18.99 7.30 1.48
C ASN A 455 -17.88 8.30 1.14
N VAL A 456 -18.26 9.48 0.70
CA VAL A 456 -17.33 10.57 0.39
C VAL A 456 -16.71 11.16 1.67
N ALA A 457 -17.51 11.26 2.74
CA ALA A 457 -17.00 11.63 4.06
C ALA A 457 -15.92 10.66 4.57
N GLY A 458 -16.05 9.37 4.25
CA GLY A 458 -15.06 8.34 4.53
C GLY A 458 -13.70 8.63 3.90
N VAL A 459 -13.67 9.08 2.63
CA VAL A 459 -12.40 9.42 1.93
C VAL A 459 -11.68 10.58 2.62
N ILE A 460 -12.43 11.62 3.01
CA ILE A 460 -11.84 12.72 3.78
C ILE A 460 -11.35 12.20 5.13
N GLY A 461 -12.15 11.33 5.78
CA GLY A 461 -11.83 10.74 7.07
C GLY A 461 -10.58 9.86 7.04
N SER A 462 -10.42 9.00 6.03
CA SER A 462 -9.24 8.16 5.85
C SER A 462 -7.98 8.99 5.60
N ALA A 463 -8.06 10.05 4.79
CA ALA A 463 -6.93 10.95 4.54
C ALA A 463 -6.52 11.73 5.82
N ILE A 464 -7.49 12.18 6.62
CA ILE A 464 -7.21 12.81 7.92
C ILE A 464 -6.58 11.79 8.90
N ALA A 465 -7.15 10.58 8.98
CA ALA A 465 -6.59 9.52 9.83
C ALA A 465 -5.16 9.16 9.42
N ALA A 466 -4.88 9.09 8.11
CA ALA A 466 -3.54 8.90 7.59
C ALA A 466 -2.58 9.99 8.06
N GLY A 467 -2.97 11.25 7.93
CA GLY A 467 -2.17 12.38 8.39
C GLY A 467 -1.89 12.32 9.89
N VAL A 468 -2.89 11.98 10.71
CA VAL A 468 -2.71 11.81 12.16
C VAL A 468 -1.72 10.69 12.46
N LEU A 469 -1.85 9.52 11.81
CA LEU A 469 -0.94 8.39 12.01
C LEU A 469 0.49 8.74 11.59
N ILE A 470 0.66 9.44 10.47
CA ILE A 470 1.97 9.92 10.02
C ILE A 470 2.56 10.92 11.01
N SER A 471 1.77 11.84 11.55
CA SER A 471 2.25 12.82 12.52
C SER A 471 2.67 12.19 13.88
N LEU A 472 2.11 11.02 14.21
CA LEU A 472 2.41 10.34 15.49
C LEU A 472 3.57 9.34 15.37
N PHE A 473 3.80 8.76 14.20
CA PHE A 473 4.71 7.61 14.01
C PHE A 473 5.69 7.77 12.85
N GLY A 474 5.64 8.90 12.12
CA GLY A 474 6.55 9.25 11.02
C GLY A 474 7.70 10.14 11.39
#